data_aebca606df9981e36559fa2240972b74
#
_entry.id   aebca606df9981e36559fa2240972b74
#
_cell.length_a   1.000
_cell.length_b   1.000
_cell.length_c   1.000
_cell.angle_alpha   90.00
_cell.angle_beta   90.00
_cell.angle_gamma   90.00
#
_symmetry.space_group_name_H-M   'P 1'
#
loop_
_entity.id
_entity.type
_entity.pdbx_description
1 polymer ?
#
loop_
_entity_poly.entity_id
_entity_poly.type
_entity_poly.pdbx_seq_one_letter_code
_entity_poly.pdbx_strand_id
1 'polypeptide(L)'
;LDTVPHIEMYKEYEGRIRWLRPEEAQRLIDVARPHYFADLIIFSLNTGLRQGNVLGLKWNQVDLERKVAWYHPDEMKAGRALGVALNDTAIEVIKRQTGKHPTFVFVNKRNNPITDINSRYWKESLKQAGIEDFTWHDLRHTWASWLVQRGVSLRILQEMGGWKTLAMVQRYAHLAPEHLHEHAEILQSLVGTDDTNRAHRRN
;
A
#
# COMPACT_ATOMS: atom_id res chain seq x y z
N LEU A 1 32.21 -3.42 40.69
CA LEU A 1 32.28 -3.48 39.22
C LEU A 1 30.94 -3.96 38.73
N ASP A 2 30.10 -3.02 38.31
CA ASP A 2 28.75 -3.26 37.83
C ASP A 2 28.83 -3.96 36.47
N THR A 3 28.40 -5.21 36.40
CA THR A 3 28.21 -5.93 35.15
C THR A 3 27.01 -5.31 34.42
N VAL A 4 27.28 -4.66 33.32
CA VAL A 4 26.23 -4.20 32.42
C VAL A 4 25.46 -5.43 31.92
N PRO A 5 24.14 -5.51 32.12
CA PRO A 5 23.38 -6.65 31.66
C PRO A 5 23.45 -6.75 30.12
N HIS A 6 23.81 -7.93 29.63
CA HIS A 6 23.78 -8.24 28.21
C HIS A 6 22.32 -8.26 27.76
N ILE A 7 21.89 -7.23 27.09
CA ILE A 7 20.55 -7.19 26.43
C ILE A 7 20.70 -7.94 25.12
N GLU A 8 20.18 -9.18 25.05
CA GLU A 8 19.99 -9.86 23.78
C GLU A 8 19.06 -9.02 22.93
N MET A 9 19.62 -8.40 21.90
CA MET A 9 18.80 -7.76 20.86
C MET A 9 18.01 -8.86 20.16
N TYR A 10 16.69 -8.83 20.29
CA TYR A 10 15.84 -9.67 19.47
C TYR A 10 16.22 -9.45 18.01
N LYS A 11 16.60 -10.53 17.31
CA LYS A 11 16.73 -10.48 15.84
C LYS A 11 15.45 -9.90 15.30
N GLU A 12 15.51 -8.69 14.71
CA GLU A 12 14.39 -8.18 13.95
C GLU A 12 14.06 -9.24 12.91
N TYR A 13 12.85 -9.77 13.01
CA TYR A 13 12.34 -10.72 12.04
C TYR A 13 12.24 -9.94 10.71
N GLU A 14 13.19 -10.12 9.82
CA GLU A 14 13.09 -9.66 8.44
C GLU A 14 11.96 -10.43 7.79
N GLY A 15 10.73 -10.00 8.11
CA GLY A 15 9.52 -10.57 7.58
C GLY A 15 9.58 -10.46 6.07
N ARG A 16 9.47 -11.60 5.40
CA ARG A 16 9.40 -11.68 3.95
C ARG A 16 8.44 -10.61 3.41
N ILE A 17 8.91 -9.79 2.47
CA ILE A 17 8.07 -8.89 1.69
C ILE A 17 7.77 -9.59 0.36
N ARG A 18 6.54 -10.09 0.21
CA ARG A 18 5.98 -10.55 -1.07
C ARG A 18 5.08 -9.45 -1.61
N TRP A 19 5.29 -9.07 -2.85
CA TRP A 19 4.46 -8.10 -3.57
C TRP A 19 4.22 -8.58 -5.00
N LEU A 20 3.12 -8.16 -5.60
CA LEU A 20 2.75 -8.51 -6.97
C LEU A 20 3.36 -7.54 -7.96
N ARG A 21 3.80 -8.04 -9.09
CA ARG A 21 4.03 -7.22 -10.27
C ARG A 21 2.67 -6.74 -10.81
N PRO A 22 2.61 -5.61 -11.55
CA PRO A 22 1.35 -5.11 -12.11
C PRO A 22 0.57 -6.16 -12.89
N GLU A 23 1.28 -7.00 -13.68
CA GLU A 23 0.67 -8.05 -14.51
C GLU A 23 0.11 -9.20 -13.65
N GLU A 24 0.76 -9.54 -12.53
CA GLU A 24 0.24 -10.52 -11.57
C GLU A 24 -1.05 -10.00 -10.90
N ALA A 25 -1.03 -8.73 -10.50
CA ALA A 25 -2.20 -8.09 -9.88
C ALA A 25 -3.37 -8.03 -10.87
N GLN A 26 -3.12 -7.70 -12.13
CA GLN A 26 -4.16 -7.67 -13.16
C GLN A 26 -4.75 -9.07 -13.38
N ARG A 27 -3.93 -10.11 -13.50
CA ARG A 27 -4.43 -11.51 -13.63
C ARG A 27 -5.29 -11.91 -12.44
N LEU A 28 -4.87 -11.53 -11.21
CA LEU A 28 -5.65 -11.82 -10.01
C LEU A 28 -7.02 -11.15 -10.03
N ILE A 29 -7.08 -9.89 -10.44
CA ILE A 29 -8.32 -9.13 -10.58
C ILE A 29 -9.23 -9.77 -11.63
N ASP A 30 -8.69 -10.16 -12.77
CA ASP A 30 -9.47 -10.74 -13.88
C ASP A 30 -10.04 -12.10 -13.49
N VAL A 31 -9.27 -12.95 -12.85
CA VAL A 31 -9.74 -14.25 -12.30
C VAL A 31 -10.80 -14.03 -11.22
N ALA A 32 -10.67 -12.99 -10.40
CA ALA A 32 -11.64 -12.68 -9.36
C ALA A 32 -12.97 -12.11 -9.89
N ARG A 33 -13.03 -11.65 -11.15
CA ARG A 33 -14.27 -11.17 -11.77
C ARG A 33 -15.16 -12.34 -12.24
N PRO A 34 -16.49 -12.19 -12.22
CA PRO A 34 -17.30 -11.04 -11.76
C PRO A 34 -17.65 -11.07 -10.26
N HIS A 35 -16.82 -11.65 -9.43
CA HIS A 35 -17.07 -11.77 -8.00
C HIS A 35 -16.75 -10.47 -7.25
N TYR A 36 -17.43 -10.20 -6.12
CA TYR A 36 -17.19 -9.02 -5.27
C TYR A 36 -15.73 -8.93 -4.75
N PHE A 37 -14.98 -10.02 -4.76
CA PHE A 37 -13.57 -10.04 -4.41
C PHE A 37 -12.71 -9.15 -5.31
N ALA A 38 -13.04 -9.03 -6.59
CA ALA A 38 -12.31 -8.14 -7.49
C ALA A 38 -12.34 -6.70 -6.98
N ASP A 39 -13.49 -6.21 -6.54
CA ASP A 39 -13.63 -4.87 -5.98
C ASP A 39 -12.82 -4.70 -4.68
N LEU A 40 -12.79 -5.71 -3.81
CA LEU A 40 -11.99 -5.70 -2.60
C LEU A 40 -10.48 -5.67 -2.89
N ILE A 41 -10.03 -6.46 -3.87
CA ILE A 41 -8.62 -6.51 -4.31
C ILE A 41 -8.23 -5.14 -4.88
N ILE A 42 -9.02 -4.59 -5.81
CA ILE A 42 -8.77 -3.29 -6.43
C ILE A 42 -8.70 -2.20 -5.37
N PHE A 43 -9.65 -2.16 -4.44
CA PHE A 43 -9.69 -1.17 -3.37
C PHE A 43 -8.46 -1.29 -2.45
N SER A 44 -8.08 -2.51 -2.06
CA SER A 44 -6.91 -2.77 -1.22
C SER A 44 -5.60 -2.33 -1.88
N LEU A 45 -5.43 -2.60 -3.19
CA LEU A 45 -4.27 -2.20 -3.97
C LEU A 45 -4.19 -0.68 -4.19
N ASN A 46 -5.32 0.04 -4.12
CA ASN A 46 -5.35 1.49 -4.29
C ASN A 46 -5.29 2.28 -2.98
N THR A 47 -5.51 1.64 -1.84
CA THR A 47 -5.55 2.33 -0.53
C THR A 47 -4.51 1.84 0.46
N GLY A 48 -3.97 0.64 0.27
CA GLY A 48 -3.03 0.00 1.20
C GLY A 48 -3.61 -0.30 2.59
N LEU A 49 -4.92 -0.24 2.75
CA LEU A 49 -5.59 -0.49 4.03
C LEU A 49 -5.40 -1.93 4.51
N ARG A 50 -5.41 -2.12 5.83
CA ARG A 50 -5.44 -3.46 6.42
C ARG A 50 -6.78 -4.13 6.12
N GLN A 51 -6.79 -5.47 6.05
CA GLN A 51 -8.00 -6.27 5.79
C GLN A 51 -9.20 -5.81 6.62
N GLY A 52 -9.05 -5.72 7.93
CA GLY A 52 -10.16 -5.32 8.81
C GLY A 52 -10.71 -3.93 8.51
N ASN A 53 -9.86 -2.98 8.10
CA ASN A 53 -10.30 -1.64 7.71
C ASN A 53 -11.04 -1.65 6.37
N VAL A 54 -10.61 -2.48 5.41
CA VAL A 54 -11.34 -2.63 4.14
C VAL A 54 -12.71 -3.23 4.38
N LEU A 55 -12.77 -4.35 5.12
CA LEU A 55 -14.02 -5.09 5.35
C LEU A 55 -15.00 -4.32 6.25
N GLY A 56 -14.46 -3.57 7.21
CA GLY A 56 -15.24 -2.79 8.17
C GLY A 56 -15.60 -1.38 7.68
N LEU A 57 -15.24 -0.98 6.46
CA LEU A 57 -15.50 0.37 5.96
C LEU A 57 -17.00 0.66 5.91
N LYS A 58 -17.41 1.77 6.53
CA LYS A 58 -18.80 2.20 6.63
C LYS A 58 -19.04 3.44 5.75
N TRP A 59 -20.28 3.63 5.31
CA TRP A 59 -20.66 4.77 4.48
C TRP A 59 -20.43 6.12 5.16
N ASN A 60 -20.65 6.21 6.48
CA ASN A 60 -20.41 7.45 7.24
C ASN A 60 -18.93 7.82 7.40
N GLN A 61 -18.02 6.93 6.99
CA GLN A 61 -16.58 7.18 6.98
C GLN A 61 -16.08 7.68 5.62
N VAL A 62 -16.93 7.68 4.57
CA VAL A 62 -16.55 8.00 3.19
C VAL A 62 -17.09 9.37 2.80
N ASP A 63 -16.20 10.24 2.40
CA ASP A 63 -16.52 11.52 1.76
C ASP A 63 -16.06 11.47 0.29
N LEU A 64 -17.03 11.29 -0.60
CA LEU A 64 -16.76 11.17 -2.04
C LEU A 64 -16.41 12.52 -2.69
N GLU A 65 -16.85 13.64 -2.13
CA GLU A 65 -16.51 14.97 -2.65
C GLU A 65 -15.05 15.32 -2.34
N ARG A 66 -14.65 15.09 -1.10
CA ARG A 66 -13.26 15.30 -0.66
C ARG A 66 -12.33 14.16 -1.03
N LYS A 67 -12.86 13.09 -1.58
CA LYS A 67 -12.11 11.88 -1.96
C LYS A 67 -11.29 11.29 -0.80
N VAL A 68 -11.92 11.13 0.35
CA VAL A 68 -11.27 10.63 1.57
C VAL A 68 -12.14 9.64 2.33
N ALA A 69 -11.51 8.67 2.96
CA ALA A 69 -12.13 7.80 3.97
C ALA A 69 -11.46 8.05 5.33
N TRP A 70 -12.25 8.19 6.39
CA TRP A 70 -11.78 8.49 7.74
C TRP A 70 -11.96 7.30 8.67
N TYR A 71 -10.90 6.95 9.39
CA TYR A 71 -10.90 5.91 10.42
C TYR A 71 -10.61 6.55 11.77
N HIS A 72 -11.45 6.27 12.76
CA HIS A 72 -11.24 6.73 14.12
C HIS A 72 -10.11 5.97 14.83
N PRO A 73 -9.48 6.53 15.88
CA PRO A 73 -8.35 5.89 16.57
C PRO A 73 -8.64 4.49 17.11
N ASP A 74 -9.86 4.25 17.60
CA ASP A 74 -10.36 2.96 18.12
C ASP A 74 -10.52 1.88 17.04
N GLU A 75 -10.71 2.30 15.78
CA GLU A 75 -10.80 1.40 14.62
C GLU A 75 -9.40 1.06 14.04
N MET A 76 -8.36 1.75 14.51
CA MET A 76 -7.00 1.63 13.98
C MET A 76 -6.07 0.91 14.95
N LYS A 77 -5.39 -0.15 14.48
CA LYS A 77 -4.38 -0.87 15.29
C LYS A 77 -3.27 0.04 15.84
N ALA A 78 -3.02 1.16 15.19
CA ALA A 78 -2.02 2.16 15.62
C ALA A 78 -2.55 3.11 16.71
N GLY A 79 -3.85 3.08 17.03
CA GLY A 79 -4.50 3.96 18.01
C GLY A 79 -4.50 5.44 17.59
N ARG A 80 -4.42 5.72 16.29
CA ARG A 80 -4.45 7.08 15.73
C ARG A 80 -5.44 7.15 14.59
N ALA A 81 -6.16 8.27 14.46
CA ALA A 81 -7.01 8.53 13.32
C ALA A 81 -6.20 8.47 12.01
N LEU A 82 -6.83 7.99 10.96
CA LEU A 82 -6.24 7.91 9.63
C LEU A 82 -7.21 8.45 8.58
N GLY A 83 -6.79 9.49 7.86
CA GLY A 83 -7.41 9.92 6.62
C GLY A 83 -6.76 9.20 5.44
N VAL A 84 -7.54 8.47 4.68
CA VAL A 84 -7.08 7.73 3.51
C VAL A 84 -7.55 8.45 2.26
N ALA A 85 -6.61 9.00 1.49
CA ALA A 85 -6.91 9.59 0.19
C ALA A 85 -7.41 8.51 -0.79
N LEU A 86 -8.51 8.78 -1.46
CA LEU A 86 -9.13 7.90 -2.44
C LEU A 86 -8.86 8.42 -3.85
N ASN A 87 -8.14 7.65 -4.65
CA ASN A 87 -8.01 7.93 -6.07
C ASN A 87 -9.32 7.57 -6.82
N ASP A 88 -9.41 7.97 -8.07
CA ASP A 88 -10.64 7.77 -8.86
C ASP A 88 -11.02 6.28 -8.97
N THR A 89 -10.05 5.38 -9.08
CA THR A 89 -10.30 3.93 -9.10
C THR A 89 -10.95 3.45 -7.79
N ALA A 90 -10.45 3.88 -6.64
CA ALA A 90 -11.03 3.53 -5.35
C ALA A 90 -12.45 4.09 -5.20
N ILE A 91 -12.69 5.32 -5.68
CA ILE A 91 -14.01 5.95 -5.70
C ILE A 91 -14.99 5.17 -6.57
N GLU A 92 -14.61 4.75 -7.76
CA GLU A 92 -15.46 3.95 -8.63
C GLU A 92 -15.81 2.60 -8.00
N VAL A 93 -14.84 1.97 -7.32
CA VAL A 93 -15.11 0.74 -6.56
C VAL A 93 -16.18 0.99 -5.49
N ILE A 94 -16.05 2.07 -4.72
CA ILE A 94 -17.05 2.43 -3.69
C ILE A 94 -18.41 2.70 -4.32
N LYS A 95 -18.47 3.47 -5.40
CA LYS A 95 -19.75 3.77 -6.11
C LYS A 95 -20.47 2.51 -6.56
N ARG A 96 -19.76 1.48 -7.02
CA ARG A 96 -20.36 0.18 -7.39
C ARG A 96 -20.99 -0.58 -6.21
N GLN A 97 -20.70 -0.17 -4.97
CA GLN A 97 -21.29 -0.78 -3.77
C GLN A 97 -22.55 -0.06 -3.30
N THR A 98 -22.87 1.11 -3.86
CA THR A 98 -24.04 1.93 -3.44
C THR A 98 -25.33 1.11 -3.47
N GLY A 99 -26.11 1.22 -2.41
CA GLY A 99 -27.41 0.58 -2.29
C GLY A 99 -27.40 -0.90 -1.87
N LYS A 100 -26.23 -1.53 -1.73
CA LYS A 100 -26.13 -2.95 -1.34
C LYS A 100 -26.34 -3.17 0.17
N HIS A 101 -25.94 -2.21 1.00
CA HIS A 101 -26.10 -2.31 2.46
C HIS A 101 -26.18 -0.91 3.10
N PRO A 102 -27.02 -0.70 4.14
CA PRO A 102 -27.21 0.62 4.72
C PRO A 102 -25.98 1.15 5.50
N THR A 103 -25.14 0.27 6.02
CA THR A 103 -24.02 0.64 6.91
C THR A 103 -22.66 0.39 6.28
N PHE A 104 -22.40 -0.80 5.75
CA PHE A 104 -21.10 -1.24 5.26
C PHE A 104 -20.95 -1.00 3.75
N VAL A 105 -19.79 -0.52 3.33
CA VAL A 105 -19.47 -0.33 1.92
C VAL A 105 -19.32 -1.68 1.23
N PHE A 106 -18.55 -2.58 1.82
CA PHE A 106 -18.29 -3.90 1.24
C PHE A 106 -19.10 -5.00 1.91
N VAL A 107 -19.78 -5.75 1.07
CA VAL A 107 -20.64 -6.86 1.51
C VAL A 107 -20.47 -8.06 0.57
N ASN A 108 -20.87 -9.24 1.05
CA ASN A 108 -20.87 -10.46 0.24
C ASN A 108 -22.08 -10.50 -0.72
N LYS A 109 -22.18 -11.57 -1.52
CA LYS A 109 -23.28 -11.77 -2.50
C LYS A 109 -24.69 -11.76 -1.89
N ARG A 110 -24.81 -11.94 -0.58
CA ARG A 110 -26.10 -11.92 0.15
C ARG A 110 -26.33 -10.58 0.85
N ASN A 111 -25.53 -9.57 0.52
CA ASN A 111 -25.53 -8.26 1.17
C ASN A 111 -25.26 -8.30 2.68
N ASN A 112 -24.55 -9.31 3.18
CA ASN A 112 -24.10 -9.38 4.55
C ASN A 112 -22.65 -8.86 4.68
N PRO A 113 -22.29 -8.27 5.84
CA PRO A 113 -20.91 -7.88 6.13
C PRO A 113 -19.95 -9.06 5.94
N ILE A 114 -18.77 -8.77 5.43
CA ILE A 114 -17.71 -9.76 5.20
C ILE A 114 -16.84 -9.81 6.46
N THR A 115 -16.75 -10.95 7.10
CA THR A 115 -15.97 -11.14 8.33
C THR A 115 -14.62 -11.79 8.08
N ASP A 116 -14.48 -12.56 6.99
CA ASP A 116 -13.26 -13.26 6.64
C ASP A 116 -13.05 -13.31 5.13
N ILE A 117 -11.80 -13.15 4.71
CA ILE A 117 -11.36 -13.25 3.32
C ILE A 117 -10.64 -14.56 3.01
N ASN A 118 -10.12 -15.26 4.02
CA ASN A 118 -9.37 -16.49 3.81
C ASN A 118 -10.27 -17.67 3.39
N SER A 119 -11.11 -17.39 2.41
CA SER A 119 -12.09 -18.30 1.85
C SER A 119 -11.45 -19.24 0.83
N ARG A 120 -12.13 -20.34 0.56
CA ARG A 120 -11.79 -21.25 -0.55
C ARG A 120 -11.69 -20.48 -1.88
N TYR A 121 -12.54 -19.48 -2.08
CA TYR A 121 -12.54 -18.63 -3.27
C TYR A 121 -11.24 -17.83 -3.44
N TRP A 122 -10.72 -17.23 -2.35
CA TRP A 122 -9.43 -16.52 -2.38
C TRP A 122 -8.29 -17.42 -2.81
N LYS A 123 -8.19 -18.60 -2.19
CA LYS A 123 -7.14 -19.59 -2.51
C LYS A 123 -7.23 -20.07 -3.94
N GLU A 124 -8.45 -20.32 -4.43
CA GLU A 124 -8.66 -20.73 -5.81
C GLU A 124 -8.32 -19.62 -6.79
N SER A 125 -8.65 -18.36 -6.49
CA SER A 125 -8.28 -17.21 -7.33
C SER A 125 -6.77 -17.04 -7.45
N LEU A 126 -6.02 -17.21 -6.36
CA LEU A 126 -4.55 -17.17 -6.39
C LEU A 126 -4.00 -18.30 -7.28
N LYS A 127 -4.49 -19.53 -7.11
CA LYS A 127 -4.08 -20.68 -7.91
C LYS A 127 -4.32 -20.46 -9.40
N GLN A 128 -5.52 -20.00 -9.78
CA GLN A 128 -5.87 -19.73 -11.18
C GLN A 128 -5.07 -18.57 -11.78
N ALA A 129 -4.71 -17.56 -10.96
CA ALA A 129 -3.85 -16.47 -11.38
C ALA A 129 -2.35 -16.86 -11.47
N GLY A 130 -1.98 -18.08 -11.06
CA GLY A 130 -0.59 -18.54 -11.00
C GLY A 130 0.23 -17.79 -9.96
N ILE A 131 -0.39 -17.42 -8.83
CA ILE A 131 0.25 -16.67 -7.74
C ILE A 131 0.42 -17.61 -6.55
N GLU A 132 1.65 -17.87 -6.21
CA GLU A 132 2.03 -18.68 -5.06
C GLU A 132 2.46 -17.83 -3.90
N ASP A 133 2.29 -18.37 -2.68
CA ASP A 133 2.88 -17.82 -1.47
C ASP A 133 2.44 -16.37 -1.21
N PHE A 134 1.16 -16.09 -1.37
CA PHE A 134 0.57 -14.77 -1.27
C PHE A 134 -0.64 -14.77 -0.34
N THR A 135 -0.64 -13.83 0.61
CA THR A 135 -1.72 -13.61 1.56
C THR A 135 -2.48 -12.32 1.25
N TRP A 136 -3.65 -12.14 1.87
CA TRP A 136 -4.36 -10.86 1.73
C TRP A 136 -3.55 -9.66 2.21
N HIS A 137 -2.72 -9.84 3.23
CA HIS A 137 -1.88 -8.76 3.75
C HIS A 137 -0.81 -8.30 2.74
N ASP A 138 -0.42 -9.18 1.85
CA ASP A 138 0.57 -8.87 0.80
C ASP A 138 0.03 -7.91 -0.27
N LEU A 139 -1.30 -7.70 -0.36
CA LEU A 139 -1.87 -6.59 -1.15
C LEU A 139 -1.41 -5.22 -0.62
N ARG A 140 -1.32 -5.08 0.71
CA ARG A 140 -0.78 -3.87 1.32
C ARG A 140 0.73 -3.76 1.12
N HIS A 141 1.46 -4.88 1.16
CA HIS A 141 2.87 -4.90 0.79
C HIS A 141 3.06 -4.50 -0.68
N THR A 142 2.20 -4.96 -1.56
CA THR A 142 2.18 -4.60 -2.98
C THR A 142 1.98 -3.09 -3.18
N TRP A 143 0.96 -2.51 -2.55
CA TRP A 143 0.70 -1.07 -2.57
C TRP A 143 1.90 -0.26 -2.08
N ALA A 144 2.50 -0.64 -0.96
CA ALA A 144 3.66 0.05 -0.39
C ALA A 144 4.88 -0.05 -1.33
N SER A 145 5.15 -1.24 -1.86
CA SER A 145 6.25 -1.49 -2.79
C SER A 145 6.11 -0.68 -4.07
N TRP A 146 4.92 -0.63 -4.66
CA TRP A 146 4.66 0.16 -5.86
C TRP A 146 4.86 1.67 -5.65
N LEU A 147 4.46 2.20 -4.49
CA LEU A 147 4.65 3.61 -4.18
C LEU A 147 6.14 3.95 -4.01
N VAL A 148 6.90 3.12 -3.30
CA VAL A 148 8.34 3.33 -3.13
C VAL A 148 9.07 3.24 -4.46
N GLN A 149 8.76 2.25 -5.30
CA GLN A 149 9.34 2.12 -6.64
C GLN A 149 9.03 3.31 -7.55
N ARG A 150 7.99 4.10 -7.25
CA ARG A 150 7.62 5.35 -7.94
C ARG A 150 8.07 6.61 -7.23
N GLY A 151 8.98 6.51 -6.26
CA GLY A 151 9.60 7.66 -5.63
C GLY A 151 8.87 8.26 -4.44
N VAL A 152 7.83 7.63 -3.96
CA VAL A 152 7.18 8.10 -2.73
C VAL A 152 8.14 7.87 -1.56
N SER A 153 8.48 8.93 -0.84
CA SER A 153 9.37 8.86 0.30
C SER A 153 8.78 7.98 1.41
N LEU A 154 9.65 7.31 2.19
CA LEU A 154 9.22 6.46 3.30
C LEU A 154 8.41 7.24 4.35
N ARG A 155 8.65 8.54 4.50
CA ARG A 155 7.89 9.40 5.40
C ARG A 155 6.44 9.55 4.95
N ILE A 156 6.24 9.87 3.67
CA ILE A 156 4.91 9.96 3.07
C ILE A 156 4.22 8.59 3.11
N LEU A 157 4.94 7.52 2.77
CA LEU A 157 4.41 6.16 2.84
C LEU A 157 3.93 5.82 4.26
N GLN A 158 4.71 6.18 5.29
CA GLN A 158 4.34 5.99 6.70
C GLN A 158 3.01 6.68 7.03
N GLU A 159 2.85 7.90 6.61
CA GLU A 159 1.64 8.70 6.86
C GLU A 159 0.43 8.11 6.12
N MET A 160 0.56 7.86 4.83
CA MET A 160 -0.51 7.27 4.00
C MET A 160 -0.99 5.92 4.52
N GLY A 161 -0.05 5.08 4.96
CA GLY A 161 -0.37 3.74 5.46
C GLY A 161 -0.75 3.69 6.95
N GLY A 162 -0.61 4.77 7.70
CA GLY A 162 -0.89 4.81 9.13
C GLY A 162 0.04 3.88 9.93
N TRP A 163 1.32 3.84 9.60
CA TRP A 163 2.32 3.13 10.40
C TRP A 163 2.80 3.98 11.58
N LYS A 164 2.91 3.36 12.74
CA LYS A 164 3.28 4.05 13.98
C LYS A 164 4.70 4.64 13.93
N THR A 165 5.64 3.94 13.31
CA THR A 165 7.05 4.34 13.26
C THR A 165 7.62 4.23 11.86
N LEU A 166 8.67 5.03 11.57
CA LEU A 166 9.39 4.97 10.30
C LEU A 166 10.08 3.61 10.11
N ALA A 167 10.57 2.99 11.19
CA ALA A 167 11.19 1.66 11.15
C ALA A 167 10.27 0.60 10.50
N MET A 168 8.95 0.72 10.67
CA MET A 168 7.99 -0.22 10.06
C MET A 168 7.93 -0.13 8.53
N VAL A 169 8.37 0.96 7.93
CA VAL A 169 8.40 1.16 6.47
C VAL A 169 9.81 1.07 5.90
N GLN A 170 10.86 1.08 6.72
CA GLN A 170 12.25 0.92 6.27
C GLN A 170 12.49 -0.37 5.49
N ARG A 171 11.70 -1.41 5.76
CA ARG A 171 11.75 -2.66 5.01
C ARG A 171 11.53 -2.50 3.50
N TYR A 172 10.88 -1.41 3.06
CA TYR A 172 10.66 -1.12 1.63
C TYR A 172 11.77 -0.28 1.01
N ALA A 173 12.72 0.24 1.79
CA ALA A 173 13.75 1.18 1.33
C ALA A 173 14.61 0.61 0.17
N HIS A 174 14.89 -0.69 0.21
CA HIS A 174 15.69 -1.38 -0.81
C HIS A 174 15.00 -1.45 -2.20
N LEU A 175 13.71 -1.11 -2.27
CA LEU A 175 12.94 -1.11 -3.52
C LEU A 175 13.04 0.20 -4.30
N ALA A 176 13.79 1.18 -3.81
CA ALA A 176 13.94 2.51 -4.41
C ALA A 176 15.36 2.78 -4.98
N PRO A 177 15.99 1.87 -5.74
CA PRO A 177 17.36 2.06 -6.19
C PRO A 177 17.53 3.20 -7.20
N GLU A 178 16.53 3.47 -8.03
CA GLU A 178 16.60 4.43 -9.12
C GLU A 178 16.64 5.88 -8.63
N HIS A 179 16.02 6.18 -7.49
CA HIS A 179 16.02 7.53 -6.94
C HIS A 179 17.38 8.00 -6.41
N LEU A 180 18.28 7.09 -6.09
CA LEU A 180 19.62 7.45 -5.64
C LEU A 180 20.44 8.09 -6.77
N HIS A 181 20.25 7.64 -8.01
CA HIS A 181 20.91 8.23 -9.19
C HIS A 181 20.43 9.66 -9.46
N GLU A 182 19.11 9.88 -9.50
CA GLU A 182 18.53 11.21 -9.70
C GLU A 182 19.04 12.22 -8.65
N HIS A 183 19.15 11.79 -7.39
CA HIS A 183 19.66 12.63 -6.32
C HIS A 183 21.18 12.87 -6.43
N ALA A 184 21.95 11.91 -6.92
CA ALA A 184 23.37 12.09 -7.18
C ALA A 184 23.62 13.09 -8.33
N GLU A 185 22.77 13.08 -9.36
CA GLU A 185 22.87 14.00 -10.49
C GLU A 185 22.63 15.48 -10.10
N ILE A 186 21.87 15.74 -9.02
CA ILE A 186 21.67 17.11 -8.51
C ILE A 186 23.03 17.76 -8.19
N LEU A 187 23.98 17.01 -7.63
CA LEU A 187 25.29 17.52 -7.31
C LEU A 187 26.13 17.86 -8.56
N GLN A 188 25.92 17.14 -9.65
CA GLN A 188 26.61 17.40 -10.91
C GLN A 188 26.32 18.80 -11.44
N SER A 189 25.09 19.31 -11.26
CA SER A 189 24.72 20.68 -11.67
C SER A 189 25.32 21.77 -10.77
N LEU A 190 25.70 21.42 -9.54
CA LEU A 190 26.28 22.37 -8.58
C LEU A 190 27.82 22.44 -8.64
N VAL A 191 28.49 21.34 -8.95
CA VAL A 191 29.95 21.19 -8.88
C VAL A 191 30.52 20.58 -10.18
N GLY A 192 29.74 20.49 -11.27
CA GLY A 192 30.20 19.97 -12.54
C GLY A 192 31.33 20.87 -13.10
N THR A 193 32.44 20.26 -13.45
CA THR A 193 33.54 20.95 -14.17
C THR A 193 33.02 21.30 -15.54
N ASP A 194 32.62 22.55 -15.73
CA ASP A 194 32.28 23.15 -17.02
C ASP A 194 33.56 23.25 -17.92
N ASP A 195 33.99 22.14 -18.47
CA ASP A 195 35.06 22.12 -19.49
C ASP A 195 34.57 22.66 -20.85
N THR A 196 33.28 22.94 -21.00
CA THR A 196 32.69 23.46 -22.25
C THR A 196 32.83 24.98 -22.43
N ASN A 197 33.20 25.74 -21.39
CA ASN A 197 33.29 27.21 -21.49
C ASN A 197 34.70 27.78 -21.74
N ARG A 198 35.70 26.94 -21.94
CA ARG A 198 37.06 27.40 -22.28
C ARG A 198 37.34 27.55 -23.78
N ALA A 199 36.47 27.02 -24.63
CA ALA A 199 36.71 27.07 -26.09
C ALA A 199 36.25 28.37 -26.79
N HIS A 200 35.51 29.28 -26.12
CA HIS A 200 34.96 30.49 -26.76
C HIS A 200 35.64 31.81 -26.32
N ARG A 201 36.74 31.78 -25.59
CA ARG A 201 37.51 33.01 -25.25
C ARG A 201 38.90 33.08 -25.90
N ARG A 202 39.09 32.47 -27.03
CA ARG A 202 40.25 32.70 -27.89
C ARG A 202 39.79 32.80 -29.34
N ASN A 203 39.29 33.98 -29.70
CA ASN A 203 39.42 34.61 -31.01
C ASN A 203 39.09 36.09 -30.83
#